data_0a05bd7d1d5c9922f263ee4b235ca10d
#
_entry.id   0a05bd7d1d5c9922f263ee4b235ca10d
#
_cell.length_a   1.000
_cell.length_b   1.000
_cell.length_c   1.000
_cell.angle_alpha   90.00
_cell.angle_beta   90.00
_cell.angle_gamma   90.00
#
_symmetry.space_group_name_H-M   'P 1'
#
loop_
_entity.id
_entity.type
_entity.pdbx_description
1 polymer ?
#
loop_
_entity_poly.entity_id
_entity_poly.type
_entity_poly.pdbx_seq_one_letter_code
_entity_poly.pdbx_strand_id
1 'polypeptide(L)'
;MLLRSILAAIVLACSPIAQSQTAQEPFGSLGEAWASKADWNAPEPWRTDRWYFQTAVYTWHFHPDDDHQQPILLDSEYRFANRWLEGQPLVGLSLFTNSFGQFSQFLYAGLQWRPIAEHQPFYVKVAAGVLHGYRGEYQDKVPFNSSGFAPVILPSVGYCWVRYCTEAILLGGNAMVFSIGMTVP
;
A
#
# COMPACT_ATOMS: atom_id res chain seq x y z
N MET A 1 -33.56 -38.19 -54.98
CA MET A 1 -33.01 -39.00 -53.90
C MET A 1 -31.54 -38.70 -53.61
N LEU A 2 -31.10 -37.47 -53.88
CA LEU A 2 -29.67 -37.03 -53.78
C LEU A 2 -29.47 -35.83 -52.87
N LEU A 3 -30.52 -35.35 -52.17
CA LEU A 3 -30.43 -34.15 -51.34
C LEU A 3 -30.42 -34.43 -49.81
N ARG A 4 -30.53 -35.71 -49.43
CA ARG A 4 -30.51 -36.11 -48.00
C ARG A 4 -29.16 -36.59 -47.49
N SER A 5 -28.21 -36.87 -48.38
CA SER A 5 -26.88 -37.38 -48.01
C SER A 5 -25.83 -36.31 -47.81
N ILE A 6 -26.10 -35.05 -48.14
CA ILE A 6 -25.14 -33.95 -48.01
C ILE A 6 -25.28 -33.26 -46.64
N LEU A 7 -26.44 -33.37 -45.97
CA LEU A 7 -26.63 -32.73 -44.65
C LEU A 7 -26.07 -33.56 -43.47
N ALA A 8 -25.75 -34.84 -43.69
CA ALA A 8 -25.22 -35.68 -42.61
C ALA A 8 -23.70 -35.57 -42.44
N ALA A 9 -23.00 -35.01 -43.44
CA ALA A 9 -21.53 -34.90 -43.40
C ALA A 9 -21.02 -33.59 -42.77
N ILE A 10 -21.89 -32.60 -42.57
CA ILE A 10 -21.49 -31.28 -42.03
C ILE A 10 -21.62 -31.22 -40.49
N VAL A 11 -22.34 -32.13 -39.87
CA VAL A 11 -22.58 -32.14 -38.43
C VAL A 11 -21.45 -32.87 -37.65
N LEU A 12 -20.60 -33.61 -38.30
CA LEU A 12 -19.52 -34.37 -37.67
C LEU A 12 -18.14 -33.69 -37.68
N ALA A 13 -18.05 -32.49 -38.27
CA ALA A 13 -16.79 -31.71 -38.29
C ALA A 13 -16.74 -30.54 -37.29
N CYS A 14 -17.75 -30.38 -36.46
CA CYS A 14 -17.74 -29.44 -35.33
C CYS A 14 -17.64 -30.23 -34.02
N SER A 15 -16.58 -30.98 -33.85
CA SER A 15 -16.11 -31.29 -32.51
C SER A 15 -15.42 -30.02 -32.03
N PRO A 16 -15.91 -29.37 -30.97
CA PRO A 16 -15.18 -28.27 -30.37
C PRO A 16 -13.99 -28.90 -29.64
N ILE A 17 -12.82 -28.92 -30.25
CA ILE A 17 -11.60 -28.79 -29.49
C ILE A 17 -11.46 -27.33 -29.12
N ALA A 18 -12.36 -26.88 -28.34
CA ALA A 18 -12.17 -25.72 -27.49
C ALA A 18 -11.78 -26.28 -26.12
N GLN A 19 -10.63 -26.90 -26.02
CA GLN A 19 -9.84 -26.66 -24.85
C GLN A 19 -9.46 -25.16 -24.96
N SER A 20 -10.24 -24.34 -24.32
CA SER A 20 -9.81 -23.03 -23.96
C SER A 20 -8.53 -23.22 -23.13
N GLN A 21 -7.39 -23.16 -23.78
CA GLN A 21 -6.22 -22.66 -23.11
C GLN A 21 -6.67 -21.26 -22.70
N THR A 22 -7.12 -21.14 -21.47
CA THR A 22 -7.21 -19.85 -20.82
C THR A 22 -5.84 -19.25 -21.02
N ALA A 23 -5.77 -18.25 -21.90
CA ALA A 23 -4.60 -17.41 -22.01
C ALA A 23 -4.32 -16.99 -20.58
N GLN A 24 -3.26 -17.53 -20.01
CA GLN A 24 -2.83 -17.20 -18.66
C GLN A 24 -2.45 -15.74 -18.77
N GLU A 25 -3.33 -14.88 -18.31
CA GLU A 25 -3.08 -13.45 -18.28
C GLU A 25 -1.71 -13.24 -17.65
N PRO A 26 -0.81 -12.45 -18.26
CA PRO A 26 0.54 -12.25 -17.74
C PRO A 26 0.54 -11.67 -16.30
N PHE A 27 -0.61 -11.16 -15.85
CA PHE A 27 -0.87 -10.72 -14.49
C PHE A 27 -1.75 -11.66 -13.67
N GLY A 28 -2.19 -12.79 -14.23
CA GLY A 28 -3.04 -13.78 -13.55
C GLY A 28 -2.40 -14.31 -12.27
N SER A 29 -1.10 -14.62 -12.33
CA SER A 29 -0.35 -15.04 -11.16
C SER A 29 -0.21 -13.94 -10.08
N LEU A 30 -0.11 -12.68 -10.50
CA LEU A 30 -0.12 -11.56 -9.56
C LEU A 30 -1.51 -11.33 -8.98
N GLY A 31 -2.56 -11.40 -9.79
CA GLY A 31 -3.95 -11.31 -9.32
C GLY A 31 -4.28 -12.43 -8.33
N GLU A 32 -3.87 -13.64 -8.60
CA GLU A 32 -3.99 -14.77 -7.67
C GLU A 32 -3.12 -14.59 -6.43
N ALA A 33 -1.92 -14.03 -6.56
CA ALA A 33 -1.06 -13.72 -5.41
C ALA A 33 -1.67 -12.64 -4.51
N TRP A 34 -2.38 -11.67 -5.08
CA TRP A 34 -3.11 -10.68 -4.30
C TRP A 34 -4.37 -11.26 -3.62
N ALA A 35 -5.07 -12.16 -4.29
CA ALA A 35 -6.29 -12.79 -3.82
C ALA A 35 -6.03 -14.03 -2.96
N SER A 36 -5.00 -14.82 -3.33
CA SER A 36 -4.75 -16.07 -2.68
C SER A 36 -3.92 -15.89 -1.43
N LYS A 37 -4.47 -16.37 -0.34
CA LYS A 37 -3.73 -17.07 0.70
C LYS A 37 -2.57 -16.31 1.36
N ALA A 38 -2.63 -15.00 1.46
CA ALA A 38 -1.99 -14.42 2.60
C ALA A 38 -2.64 -15.11 3.79
N ASP A 39 -2.01 -16.14 4.32
CA ASP A 39 -2.43 -16.74 5.57
C ASP A 39 -2.26 -15.68 6.66
N TRP A 40 -3.31 -14.88 6.80
CA TRP A 40 -3.36 -13.80 7.77
C TRP A 40 -3.30 -14.31 9.20
N ASN A 41 -3.39 -15.62 9.38
CA ASN A 41 -3.24 -16.32 10.65
C ASN A 41 -1.88 -17.00 10.82
N ALA A 42 -0.94 -16.77 9.88
CA ALA A 42 0.42 -17.29 10.08
C ALA A 42 1.03 -16.80 11.39
N PRO A 43 1.88 -17.61 12.02
CA PRO A 43 2.43 -17.32 13.35
C PRO A 43 3.38 -16.13 13.41
N GLU A 44 3.70 -15.51 12.28
CA GLU A 44 4.59 -14.36 12.21
C GLU A 44 3.96 -13.14 12.91
N PRO A 45 4.59 -12.54 13.91
CA PRO A 45 4.01 -11.46 14.72
C PRO A 45 3.50 -10.28 13.88
N TRP A 46 4.21 -9.86 12.83
CA TRP A 46 3.80 -8.77 11.95
C TRP A 46 2.46 -9.01 11.22
N ARG A 47 1.92 -10.23 11.25
CA ARG A 47 0.60 -10.58 10.69
C ARG A 47 -0.51 -10.56 11.73
N THR A 48 -0.19 -10.97 12.97
CA THR A 48 -1.18 -11.15 14.04
C THR A 48 -1.29 -9.92 14.92
N ASP A 49 -0.19 -9.20 15.10
CA ASP A 49 -0.14 -7.97 15.87
C ASP A 49 -1.03 -6.89 15.25
N ARG A 50 -1.71 -6.14 16.10
CA ARG A 50 -2.66 -5.11 15.66
C ARG A 50 -2.07 -3.72 15.69
N TRP A 51 -1.19 -3.46 16.61
CA TRP A 51 -0.54 -2.18 16.73
C TRP A 51 0.80 -2.16 15.98
N TYR A 52 1.07 -1.06 15.34
CA TYR A 52 2.34 -0.80 14.70
C TYR A 52 2.80 0.60 15.07
N PHE A 53 4.02 0.70 15.56
CA PHE A 53 4.65 1.97 15.90
C PHE A 53 5.90 2.15 15.06
N GLN A 54 6.09 3.33 14.51
CA GLN A 54 7.27 3.62 13.70
C GLN A 54 7.81 5.03 13.93
N THR A 55 9.07 5.21 13.56
CA THR A 55 9.76 6.50 13.56
C THR A 55 10.54 6.68 12.26
N ALA A 56 10.69 7.93 11.79
CA ALA A 56 11.55 8.24 10.66
C ALA A 56 13.02 8.09 11.08
N VAL A 57 13.81 7.50 10.21
CA VAL A 57 15.27 7.42 10.35
C VAL A 57 15.98 8.36 9.39
N TYR A 58 15.36 8.64 8.24
CA TYR A 58 15.90 9.53 7.23
C TYR A 58 14.80 10.06 6.31
N THR A 59 14.90 11.33 5.92
CA THR A 59 14.06 11.93 4.88
C THR A 59 14.94 12.40 3.74
N TRP A 60 14.70 11.83 2.57
CA TRP A 60 15.39 12.24 1.35
C TRP A 60 14.49 13.21 0.58
N HIS A 61 14.92 14.47 0.49
CA HIS A 61 14.25 15.49 -0.32
C HIS A 61 14.77 15.41 -1.77
N PHE A 62 13.87 15.38 -2.73
CA PHE A 62 14.24 15.34 -4.17
C PHE A 62 14.77 16.69 -4.64
N HIS A 63 14.30 17.76 -4.01
CA HIS A 63 14.77 19.12 -4.22
C HIS A 63 15.17 19.67 -2.84
N PRO A 64 16.42 19.46 -2.41
CA PRO A 64 16.87 19.94 -1.11
C PRO A 64 16.89 21.47 -1.08
N ASP A 65 16.56 22.04 0.07
CA ASP A 65 16.59 23.46 0.39
C ASP A 65 17.42 23.63 1.68
N ASP A 66 18.15 24.73 1.81
CA ASP A 66 19.00 24.97 2.98
C ASP A 66 18.21 25.02 4.31
N ASP A 67 16.91 25.35 4.23
CA ASP A 67 16.00 25.39 5.38
C ASP A 67 15.46 24.02 5.79
N HIS A 68 15.72 22.95 5.01
CA HIS A 68 15.20 21.63 5.30
C HIS A 68 15.92 20.99 6.49
N GLN A 69 15.14 20.59 7.49
CA GLN A 69 15.58 19.80 8.64
C GLN A 69 15.11 18.35 8.53
N GLN A 70 15.81 17.43 9.19
CA GLN A 70 15.35 16.04 9.31
C GLN A 70 14.17 15.97 10.27
N PRO A 71 13.00 15.50 9.83
CA PRO A 71 11.83 15.39 10.68
C PRO A 71 12.03 14.35 11.79
N ILE A 72 11.54 14.68 12.98
CA ILE A 72 11.29 13.67 14.03
C ILE A 72 9.86 13.23 13.86
N LEU A 73 9.63 11.93 13.71
CA LEU A 73 8.30 11.33 13.50
C LEU A 73 8.04 10.24 14.53
N LEU A 74 6.85 10.28 15.10
CA LEU A 74 6.25 9.20 15.87
C LEU A 74 4.92 8.86 15.22
N ASP A 75 4.77 7.62 14.82
CA ASP A 75 3.55 7.13 14.19
C ASP A 75 3.00 5.93 14.94
N SER A 76 1.69 5.89 15.07
CA SER A 76 0.93 4.80 15.67
C SER A 76 -0.17 4.38 14.72
N GLU A 77 -0.22 3.10 14.38
CA GLU A 77 -1.15 2.53 13.43
C GLU A 77 -1.86 1.32 14.05
N TYR A 78 -3.17 1.26 13.91
CA TYR A 78 -3.97 0.10 14.26
C TYR A 78 -4.42 -0.64 13.00
N ARG A 79 -4.12 -1.92 12.91
CA ARG A 79 -4.40 -2.82 11.78
C ARG A 79 -5.57 -3.73 12.10
N PHE A 80 -6.63 -3.64 11.31
CA PHE A 80 -7.83 -4.46 11.51
C PHE A 80 -7.60 -5.92 11.08
N ALA A 81 -8.35 -6.84 11.71
CA ALA A 81 -8.25 -8.27 11.39
C ALA A 81 -8.90 -8.64 10.06
N ASN A 82 -9.94 -7.91 9.69
CA ASN A 82 -10.71 -8.14 8.47
C ASN A 82 -9.94 -7.67 7.24
N ARG A 83 -10.41 -8.09 6.06
CA ARG A 83 -9.88 -7.66 4.78
C ARG A 83 -10.93 -6.81 4.05
N TRP A 84 -10.46 -5.81 3.35
CA TRP A 84 -11.25 -4.99 2.44
C TRP A 84 -10.45 -4.74 1.16
N LEU A 85 -11.07 -4.93 -0.02
CA LEU A 85 -10.40 -4.83 -1.32
C LEU A 85 -9.08 -5.63 -1.36
N GLU A 86 -9.08 -6.84 -0.83
CA GLU A 86 -7.93 -7.74 -0.71
C GLU A 86 -6.78 -7.19 0.17
N GLY A 87 -6.93 -6.01 0.72
CA GLY A 87 -5.99 -5.37 1.65
C GLY A 87 -6.40 -5.48 3.11
N GLN A 88 -5.47 -5.28 4.00
CA GLN A 88 -5.69 -5.13 5.44
C GLN A 88 -5.98 -3.65 5.73
N PRO A 89 -7.19 -3.31 6.23
CA PRO A 89 -7.51 -1.95 6.62
C PRO A 89 -6.71 -1.53 7.85
N LEU A 90 -6.42 -0.24 7.91
CA LEU A 90 -5.71 0.37 9.03
C LEU A 90 -6.18 1.82 9.26
N VAL A 91 -5.94 2.31 10.46
CA VAL A 91 -6.05 3.73 10.82
C VAL A 91 -4.83 4.11 11.61
N GLY A 92 -4.38 5.35 11.47
CA GLY A 92 -3.18 5.79 12.16
C GLY A 92 -3.13 7.28 12.42
N LEU A 93 -2.22 7.63 13.31
CA LEU A 93 -1.90 9.00 13.68
C LEU A 93 -0.38 9.16 13.72
N SER A 94 0.11 10.06 12.87
CA SER A 94 1.51 10.50 12.90
C SER A 94 1.62 11.86 13.57
N LEU A 95 2.56 11.99 14.48
CA LEU A 95 2.97 13.25 15.10
C LEU A 95 4.42 13.51 14.70
N PHE A 96 4.71 14.67 14.15
CA PHE A 96 6.06 14.92 13.64
C PHE A 96 6.40 16.42 13.60
N THR A 97 7.69 16.72 13.55
CA THR A 97 8.16 18.01 13.07
C THR A 97 8.31 17.94 11.56
N ASN A 98 7.72 18.86 10.81
CA ASN A 98 7.93 18.89 9.37
C ASN A 98 9.33 19.41 9.01
N SER A 99 9.70 19.37 7.73
CA SER A 99 11.03 19.79 7.27
C SER A 99 11.37 21.26 7.54
N PHE A 100 10.39 22.05 7.96
CA PHE A 100 10.54 23.48 8.33
C PHE A 100 10.46 23.69 9.85
N GLY A 101 10.56 22.63 10.65
CA GLY A 101 10.55 22.70 12.12
C GLY A 101 9.18 22.90 12.76
N GLN A 102 8.08 22.94 11.98
CA GLN A 102 6.74 23.12 12.54
C GLN A 102 6.17 21.77 13.02
N PHE A 103 5.52 21.78 14.18
CA PHE A 103 4.78 20.60 14.65
C PHE A 103 3.60 20.29 13.73
N SER A 104 3.52 19.07 13.28
CA SER A 104 2.56 18.59 12.30
C SER A 104 1.94 17.26 12.74
N GLN A 105 0.75 17.00 12.24
CA GLN A 105 -0.05 15.82 12.56
C GLN A 105 -0.66 15.27 11.26
N PHE A 106 -0.73 13.96 11.14
CA PHE A 106 -1.42 13.31 10.03
C PHE A 106 -2.33 12.22 10.57
N LEU A 107 -3.64 12.44 10.49
CA LEU A 107 -4.66 11.45 10.82
C LEU A 107 -5.11 10.77 9.52
N TYR A 108 -5.05 9.44 9.46
CA TYR A 108 -5.28 8.72 8.23
C TYR A 108 -5.98 7.38 8.41
N ALA A 109 -6.57 6.90 7.32
CA ALA A 109 -6.96 5.52 7.12
C ALA A 109 -6.24 4.98 5.88
N GLY A 110 -6.09 3.67 5.78
CA GLY A 110 -5.37 3.09 4.66
C GLY A 110 -5.65 1.62 4.45
N LEU A 111 -5.02 1.09 3.43
CA LEU A 111 -5.00 -0.32 3.09
C LEU A 111 -3.57 -0.78 2.85
N GLN A 112 -3.25 -1.95 3.38
CA GLN A 112 -1.98 -2.63 3.18
C GLN A 112 -2.20 -3.95 2.45
N TRP A 113 -1.47 -4.16 1.38
CA TRP A 113 -1.49 -5.40 0.58
C TRP A 113 -0.14 -6.11 0.66
N ARG A 114 -0.17 -7.43 0.51
CA ARG A 114 1.02 -8.28 0.40
C ARG A 114 0.97 -9.02 -0.94
N PRO A 115 1.45 -8.36 -2.03
CA PRO A 115 1.19 -8.81 -3.39
C PRO A 115 2.01 -10.03 -3.82
N ILE A 116 3.06 -10.38 -3.09
CA ILE A 116 3.98 -11.45 -3.47
C ILE A 116 3.79 -12.61 -2.49
N ALA A 117 3.15 -13.70 -2.97
CA ALA A 117 2.81 -14.85 -2.14
C ALA A 117 4.03 -15.52 -1.50
N GLU A 118 5.14 -15.60 -2.24
CA GLU A 118 6.41 -16.17 -1.79
C GLU A 118 7.20 -15.25 -0.85
N HIS A 119 6.88 -13.94 -0.86
CA HIS A 119 7.56 -12.92 -0.05
C HIS A 119 6.56 -12.13 0.79
N GLN A 120 5.80 -12.83 1.61
CA GLN A 120 4.78 -12.26 2.50
C GLN A 120 5.27 -11.12 3.43
N PRO A 121 6.55 -11.07 3.85
CA PRO A 121 7.08 -9.91 4.56
C PRO A 121 7.02 -8.59 3.78
N PHE A 122 7.07 -8.63 2.45
CA PHE A 122 6.93 -7.44 1.61
C PHE A 122 5.48 -6.96 1.58
N TYR A 123 5.28 -5.65 1.69
CA TYR A 123 3.96 -5.05 1.57
C TYR A 123 3.99 -3.73 0.81
N VAL A 124 2.85 -3.39 0.26
CA VAL A 124 2.52 -2.08 -0.32
C VAL A 124 1.39 -1.50 0.51
N LYS A 125 1.46 -0.22 0.83
CA LYS A 125 0.43 0.48 1.60
C LYS A 125 0.05 1.78 0.92
N VAL A 126 -1.22 2.14 1.01
CA VAL A 126 -1.73 3.47 0.65
C VAL A 126 -2.49 4.01 1.84
N ALA A 127 -2.05 5.14 2.36
CA ALA A 127 -2.70 5.89 3.41
C ALA A 127 -3.30 7.18 2.85
N ALA A 128 -4.52 7.51 3.23
CA ALA A 128 -5.19 8.76 2.87
C ALA A 128 -5.77 9.42 4.11
N GLY A 129 -5.61 10.72 4.24
CA GLY A 129 -6.05 11.40 5.44
C GLY A 129 -5.89 12.91 5.39
N VAL A 130 -5.91 13.51 6.56
CA VAL A 130 -5.78 14.95 6.76
C VAL A 130 -4.46 15.25 7.47
N LEU A 131 -3.63 16.00 6.78
CA LEU A 131 -2.40 16.57 7.31
C LEU A 131 -2.70 17.94 7.89
N HIS A 132 -2.19 18.23 9.08
CA HIS A 132 -2.23 19.54 9.71
C HIS A 132 -0.85 19.94 10.20
N GLY A 133 -0.45 21.22 9.99
CA GLY A 133 0.80 21.74 10.56
C GLY A 133 1.63 22.63 9.64
N TYR A 134 1.45 22.59 8.34
CA TYR A 134 2.10 23.52 7.39
C TYR A 134 1.36 24.86 7.37
N ARG A 135 1.91 25.89 8.02
CA ARG A 135 1.24 27.18 8.23
C ARG A 135 2.12 28.34 7.80
N GLY A 136 1.48 29.51 7.60
CA GLY A 136 2.16 30.76 7.25
C GLY A 136 2.86 30.65 5.91
N GLU A 137 4.13 30.99 5.85
CA GLU A 137 4.95 30.95 4.64
C GLU A 137 5.15 29.56 4.05
N TYR A 138 4.92 28.50 4.83
CA TYR A 138 5.05 27.11 4.37
C TYR A 138 3.71 26.47 3.98
N GLN A 139 2.62 27.20 3.99
CA GLN A 139 1.30 26.68 3.66
C GLN A 139 1.24 26.14 2.23
N ASP A 140 1.86 26.82 1.28
CA ASP A 140 1.85 26.45 -0.12
C ASP A 140 2.79 25.26 -0.47
N LYS A 141 3.57 24.79 0.51
CA LYS A 141 4.43 23.59 0.31
C LYS A 141 3.63 22.28 0.24
N VAL A 142 2.36 22.29 0.66
CA VAL A 142 1.46 21.13 0.56
C VAL A 142 0.25 21.52 -0.30
N PRO A 143 -0.01 20.77 -1.40
CA PRO A 143 -1.16 21.05 -2.27
C PRO A 143 -2.48 21.00 -1.50
N PHE A 144 -3.43 21.84 -1.91
CA PHE A 144 -4.77 21.95 -1.29
C PHE A 144 -4.77 22.29 0.20
N ASN A 145 -3.70 22.85 0.71
CA ASN A 145 -3.63 23.30 2.10
C ASN A 145 -4.51 24.54 2.30
N SER A 146 -5.48 24.42 3.20
CA SER A 146 -6.33 25.53 3.63
C SER A 146 -6.22 25.69 5.15
N SER A 147 -5.77 26.85 5.59
CA SER A 147 -5.61 27.15 7.03
C SER A 147 -4.77 26.15 7.82
N GLY A 148 -3.78 25.52 7.16
CA GLY A 148 -2.91 24.53 7.75
C GLY A 148 -3.43 23.08 7.65
N PHE A 149 -4.57 22.85 7.01
CA PHE A 149 -5.13 21.50 6.77
C PHE A 149 -5.06 21.16 5.29
N ALA A 150 -4.56 19.97 4.98
CA ALA A 150 -4.45 19.47 3.62
C ALA A 150 -4.89 17.99 3.53
N PRO A 151 -5.69 17.61 2.53
CA PRO A 151 -5.90 16.21 2.21
C PRO A 151 -4.62 15.65 1.57
N VAL A 152 -4.18 14.48 2.02
CA VAL A 152 -2.93 13.86 1.57
C VAL A 152 -3.14 12.37 1.33
N ILE A 153 -2.52 11.86 0.26
CA ILE A 153 -2.44 10.43 -0.05
C ILE A 153 -0.97 10.06 -0.11
N LEU A 154 -0.58 9.07 0.69
CA LEU A 154 0.80 8.61 0.83
C LEU A 154 0.90 7.12 0.46
N PRO A 155 1.44 6.79 -0.71
CA PRO A 155 1.85 5.44 -1.02
C PRO A 155 3.17 5.10 -0.32
N SER A 156 3.31 3.85 0.07
CA SER A 156 4.54 3.33 0.66
C SER A 156 4.77 1.88 0.32
N VAL A 157 6.01 1.44 0.49
CA VAL A 157 6.42 0.04 0.40
C VAL A 157 7.22 -0.30 1.64
N GLY A 158 7.10 -1.52 2.12
CA GLY A 158 7.81 -1.93 3.30
C GLY A 158 8.10 -3.42 3.36
N TYR A 159 8.93 -3.77 4.31
CA TYR A 159 9.35 -5.14 4.56
C TYR A 159 9.40 -5.40 6.07
N CYS A 160 8.81 -6.51 6.51
CA CYS A 160 8.79 -6.90 7.90
C CYS A 160 9.63 -8.16 8.14
N TRP A 161 10.31 -8.19 9.28
CA TRP A 161 11.02 -9.35 9.77
C TRP A 161 10.73 -9.55 11.26
N VAL A 162 10.11 -10.66 11.59
CA VAL A 162 9.59 -10.95 12.94
C VAL A 162 8.60 -9.87 13.39
N ARG A 163 9.03 -8.91 14.18
CA ARG A 163 8.22 -7.77 14.64
C ARG A 163 8.67 -6.43 14.07
N TYR A 164 9.85 -6.38 13.47
CA TYR A 164 10.43 -5.16 12.96
C TYR A 164 10.08 -4.97 11.50
N CYS A 165 9.72 -3.77 11.14
CA CYS A 165 9.45 -3.42 9.75
C CYS A 165 10.22 -2.17 9.35
N THR A 166 10.62 -2.12 8.09
CA THR A 166 11.13 -0.92 7.44
C THR A 166 10.13 -0.46 6.40
N GLU A 167 10.00 0.83 6.20
CA GLU A 167 9.05 1.39 5.24
C GLU A 167 9.65 2.60 4.53
N ALA A 168 9.42 2.69 3.22
CA ALA A 168 9.71 3.87 2.41
C ALA A 168 8.38 4.51 2.00
N ILE A 169 8.14 5.73 2.48
CA ILE A 169 6.89 6.48 2.31
C ILE A 169 7.15 7.62 1.33
N LEU A 170 6.40 7.68 0.24
CA LEU A 170 6.54 8.72 -0.77
C LEU A 170 5.67 9.92 -0.39
N LEU A 171 6.30 11.09 -0.22
CA LEU A 171 5.64 12.36 0.03
C LEU A 171 5.42 13.13 -1.29
N GLY A 172 4.61 12.56 -2.18
CA GLY A 172 4.37 13.12 -3.50
C GLY A 172 5.65 13.26 -4.34
N GLY A 173 5.83 14.40 -4.99
CA GLY A 173 7.03 14.72 -5.77
C GLY A 173 8.15 15.41 -4.98
N ASN A 174 8.04 15.52 -3.65
CA ASN A 174 8.94 16.36 -2.86
C ASN A 174 9.99 15.55 -2.08
N ALA A 175 9.60 14.42 -1.51
CA ALA A 175 10.51 13.66 -0.66
C ALA A 175 10.08 12.18 -0.51
N MET A 176 11.00 11.40 0.03
CA MET A 176 10.78 10.03 0.50
C MET A 176 11.26 9.91 1.95
N VAL A 177 10.39 9.39 2.82
CA VAL A 177 10.73 9.10 4.22
C VAL A 177 11.05 7.63 4.38
N PHE A 178 12.18 7.34 4.98
CA PHE A 178 12.55 6.00 5.41
C PHE A 178 12.29 5.87 6.91
N SER A 179 11.53 4.86 7.29
CA SER A 179 11.15 4.60 8.67
C SER A 179 11.49 3.18 9.10
N ILE A 180 11.62 3.02 10.40
CA ILE A 180 11.66 1.73 11.08
C ILE A 180 10.53 1.66 12.09
N GLY A 181 9.97 0.50 12.28
CA GLY A 181 8.88 0.31 13.22
C GLY A 181 8.81 -1.11 13.77
N MET A 182 7.89 -1.28 14.70
CA MET A 182 7.66 -2.56 15.37
C MET A 182 6.17 -2.83 15.52
N THR A 183 5.79 -4.07 15.27
CA THR A 183 4.43 -4.55 15.56
C THR A 183 4.31 -5.02 17.01
N VAL A 184 3.14 -4.78 17.59
CA VAL A 184 2.79 -5.16 18.97
C VAL A 184 1.39 -5.79 18.99
N PRO A 185 1.12 -6.80 19.83
CA PRO A 185 -0.17 -7.47 19.94
C PRO A 185 -1.34 -6.55 20.17
#